data_6acdcc5e6becb65f45347e090a7a3f49
#
_entry.id   6acdcc5e6becb65f45347e090a7a3f49
#
_cell.length_a   1.000
_cell.length_b   1.000
_cell.length_c   1.000
_cell.angle_alpha   90.00
_cell.angle_beta   90.00
_cell.angle_gamma   90.00
#
_symmetry.space_group_name_H-M   'P 1'
#
loop_
_entity.id
_entity.type
_entity.pdbx_description
1 polymer ?
#
loop_
_entity_poly.entity_id
_entity_poly.type
_entity_poly.pdbx_seq_one_letter_code
_entity_poly.pdbx_strand_id
1 'polypeptide(L)'
;MNKKVILMILDGWGKSPVPKVSAIAQANTPFVDSLYKKYPNANLLTDGMHVGLPEGQMGNSEVGHMNLGAGRVVYQDLAKINLAIKENTLKNEEVLQDAFSYAKENNKPIHFLGLLSDGGVHSHTSHLKGLINAGEEAGVKNMFVHAFTDGRDVDPKSGKGYLEHLNQFCEYKNAQLTSVIGRYYAMDRDKRWERVKMAYDLLVHGAGTKSKDISEAMAKSYADGLTDEFIKPIVMTDSNDKPITTINS
;
A
#
# COMPACT_ATOMS: atom_id res chain seq x y z
N MET A 1 -6.69 50.88 9.86
CA MET A 1 -5.30 50.68 9.42
C MET A 1 -5.23 49.29 8.79
N ASN A 2 -4.92 49.20 7.51
CA ASN A 2 -4.65 47.90 6.89
C ASN A 2 -3.32 47.35 7.44
N LYS A 3 -3.41 46.35 8.32
CA LYS A 3 -2.22 45.64 8.82
C LYS A 3 -1.70 44.74 7.70
N LYS A 4 -0.45 44.96 7.30
CA LYS A 4 0.22 44.10 6.32
C LYS A 4 0.96 42.99 7.08
N VAL A 5 0.91 41.76 6.56
CA VAL A 5 1.58 40.59 7.12
C VAL A 5 2.53 40.02 6.06
N ILE A 6 3.71 39.65 6.46
CA ILE A 6 4.67 38.91 5.64
C ILE A 6 4.87 37.55 6.29
N LEU A 7 4.61 36.49 5.54
CA LEU A 7 4.97 35.12 5.90
C LEU A 7 6.28 34.76 5.16
N MET A 8 7.32 34.46 5.93
CA MET A 8 8.62 34.02 5.38
C MET A 8 8.82 32.54 5.73
N ILE A 9 8.91 31.69 4.72
CA ILE A 9 9.13 30.25 4.86
C ILE A 9 10.60 29.98 4.54
N LEU A 10 11.36 29.53 5.54
CA LEU A 10 12.75 29.10 5.40
C LEU A 10 12.75 27.57 5.30
N ASP A 11 12.53 27.06 4.08
CA ASP A 11 12.44 25.63 3.81
C ASP A 11 13.76 24.92 4.16
N GLY A 12 13.68 23.80 4.88
CA GLY A 12 14.83 23.08 5.40
C GLY A 12 15.48 23.71 6.64
N TRP A 13 14.99 24.85 7.16
CA TRP A 13 15.50 25.44 8.40
C TRP A 13 15.01 24.68 9.63
N GLY A 14 15.64 23.53 9.91
CA GLY A 14 15.26 22.66 11.01
C GLY A 14 16.04 22.90 12.30
N LYS A 15 15.42 22.53 13.42
CA LYS A 15 16.05 22.53 14.76
C LYS A 15 16.43 21.10 15.11
N SER A 16 17.72 20.82 15.21
CA SER A 16 18.23 19.50 15.58
C SER A 16 18.45 19.36 17.08
N PRO A 17 18.09 18.22 17.69
CA PRO A 17 18.46 17.91 19.07
C PRO A 17 19.97 17.66 19.24
N VAL A 18 20.69 17.41 18.13
CA VAL A 18 22.14 17.15 18.12
C VAL A 18 22.85 18.24 17.31
N PRO A 19 23.32 19.33 17.95
CA PRO A 19 23.94 20.45 17.24
C PRO A 19 25.12 20.09 16.33
N LYS A 20 25.90 19.09 16.70
CA LYS A 20 27.10 18.66 15.95
C LYS A 20 26.80 18.15 14.52
N VAL A 21 25.58 17.71 14.25
CA VAL A 21 25.15 17.22 12.92
C VAL A 21 24.23 18.20 12.20
N SER A 22 24.05 19.40 12.75
CA SER A 22 23.22 20.46 12.17
C SER A 22 24.08 21.59 11.63
N ALA A 23 24.09 21.78 10.33
CA ALA A 23 24.77 22.91 9.70
C ALA A 23 24.23 24.26 10.20
N ILE A 24 22.92 24.36 10.43
CA ILE A 24 22.27 25.58 10.95
C ILE A 24 22.78 25.89 12.36
N ALA A 25 22.83 24.88 13.25
CA ALA A 25 23.30 25.07 14.62
C ALA A 25 24.79 25.43 14.71
N GLN A 26 25.57 25.12 13.68
CA GLN A 26 27.01 25.46 13.59
C GLN A 26 27.27 26.76 12.84
N ALA A 27 26.27 27.29 12.14
CA ALA A 27 26.38 28.52 11.39
C ALA A 27 26.32 29.75 12.34
N ASN A 28 26.97 30.86 11.93
CA ASN A 28 26.88 32.13 12.63
C ASN A 28 25.61 32.87 12.20
N THR A 29 24.52 32.74 12.97
CA THR A 29 23.20 33.29 12.66
C THR A 29 22.67 34.22 13.75
N PRO A 30 23.44 35.29 14.16
CA PRO A 30 23.13 36.07 15.36
C PRO A 30 21.79 36.80 15.31
N PHE A 31 21.35 37.20 14.11
CA PHE A 31 20.04 37.82 13.96
C PHE A 31 18.88 36.79 14.25
N VAL A 32 18.89 35.65 13.57
CA VAL A 32 17.86 34.61 13.75
C VAL A 32 17.89 34.08 15.19
N ASP A 33 19.08 33.86 15.76
CA ASP A 33 19.25 33.44 17.15
C ASP A 33 18.62 34.45 18.14
N SER A 34 18.72 35.74 17.82
CA SER A 34 18.10 36.79 18.62
C SER A 34 16.57 36.77 18.59
N LEU A 35 15.97 36.31 17.47
CA LEU A 35 14.50 36.20 17.32
C LEU A 35 13.89 35.17 18.28
N TYR A 36 14.54 34.03 18.47
CA TYR A 36 14.11 33.01 19.43
C TYR A 36 14.07 33.52 20.88
N LYS A 37 14.84 34.54 21.21
CA LYS A 37 14.91 35.15 22.55
C LYS A 37 13.92 36.31 22.71
N LYS A 38 13.65 37.03 21.63
CA LYS A 38 12.90 38.30 21.68
C LYS A 38 11.40 38.14 21.38
N TYR A 39 11.03 37.11 20.64
CA TYR A 39 9.67 36.93 20.13
C TYR A 39 9.08 35.57 20.51
N PRO A 40 7.77 35.46 20.61
CA PRO A 40 7.09 34.16 20.78
C PRO A 40 7.48 33.21 19.65
N ASN A 41 7.74 31.97 20.01
CA ASN A 41 8.11 30.93 19.02
C ASN A 41 7.51 29.58 19.44
N ALA A 42 7.31 28.68 18.47
CA ALA A 42 6.87 27.32 18.66
C ALA A 42 7.63 26.40 17.71
N ASN A 43 7.67 25.11 18.05
CA ASN A 43 8.21 24.08 17.17
C ASN A 43 7.06 23.41 16.42
N LEU A 44 7.27 23.14 15.14
CA LEU A 44 6.41 22.30 14.31
C LEU A 44 7.08 20.95 14.11
N LEU A 45 6.31 19.89 14.18
CA LEU A 45 6.72 18.57 13.74
C LEU A 45 6.50 18.47 12.24
N THR A 46 7.46 17.89 11.52
CA THR A 46 7.51 17.94 10.05
C THR A 46 7.55 16.55 9.41
N ASP A 47 7.13 15.52 10.14
CA ASP A 47 7.19 14.12 9.73
C ASP A 47 5.88 13.38 10.05
N GLY A 48 5.70 12.25 9.43
CA GLY A 48 4.63 11.30 9.71
C GLY A 48 3.23 11.94 9.70
N MET A 49 2.39 11.49 10.63
CA MET A 49 1.00 11.94 10.74
C MET A 49 0.85 13.43 11.03
N HIS A 50 1.88 14.08 11.57
CA HIS A 50 1.87 15.52 11.81
C HIS A 50 1.76 16.36 10.54
N VAL A 51 2.19 15.79 9.42
CA VAL A 51 2.11 16.43 8.10
C VAL A 51 1.26 15.63 7.10
N GLY A 52 0.51 14.63 7.56
CA GLY A 52 -0.39 13.84 6.72
C GLY A 52 0.27 12.69 5.96
N LEU A 53 1.47 12.29 6.36
CA LEU A 53 2.18 11.12 5.85
C LEU A 53 2.00 9.92 6.82
N PRO A 54 2.27 8.69 6.37
CA PRO A 54 2.34 7.55 7.27
C PRO A 54 3.35 7.77 8.41
N GLU A 55 3.09 7.12 9.56
CA GLU A 55 3.99 7.20 10.72
C GLU A 55 5.40 6.72 10.35
N GLY A 56 6.42 7.43 10.85
CA GLY A 56 7.82 7.16 10.58
C GLY A 56 8.34 7.65 9.21
N GLN A 57 7.47 8.16 8.35
CA GLN A 57 7.90 8.73 7.08
C GLN A 57 8.38 10.15 7.26
N MET A 58 9.59 10.46 6.76
CA MET A 58 10.17 11.79 6.75
C MET A 58 9.32 12.73 5.88
N GLY A 59 9.07 13.94 6.38
CA GLY A 59 8.37 14.99 5.63
C GLY A 59 9.19 15.52 4.45
N ASN A 60 8.50 16.24 3.59
CA ASN A 60 9.10 16.92 2.45
C ASN A 60 8.46 18.31 2.25
N SER A 61 9.08 19.10 1.36
CA SER A 61 8.63 20.47 1.07
C SER A 61 7.19 20.51 0.54
N GLU A 62 6.79 19.56 -0.31
CA GLU A 62 5.46 19.53 -0.93
C GLU A 62 4.35 19.42 0.12
N VAL A 63 4.41 18.42 0.99
CA VAL A 63 3.40 18.24 2.04
C VAL A 63 3.42 19.37 3.07
N GLY A 64 4.59 19.90 3.39
CA GLY A 64 4.72 21.04 4.30
C GLY A 64 4.03 22.30 3.77
N HIS A 65 4.30 22.67 2.51
CA HIS A 65 3.67 23.83 1.87
C HIS A 65 2.16 23.62 1.66
N MET A 66 1.75 22.39 1.31
CA MET A 66 0.33 22.06 1.19
C MET A 66 -0.42 22.29 2.52
N ASN A 67 0.15 21.85 3.65
CA ASN A 67 -0.43 22.05 4.97
C ASN A 67 -0.51 23.52 5.38
N LEU A 68 0.56 24.29 5.09
CA LEU A 68 0.58 25.74 5.32
C LEU A 68 -0.49 26.45 4.49
N GLY A 69 -0.63 26.10 3.21
CA GLY A 69 -1.63 26.69 2.33
C GLY A 69 -3.05 26.31 2.70
N ALA A 70 -3.28 25.08 3.16
CA ALA A 70 -4.60 24.61 3.59
C ALA A 70 -4.99 25.07 4.99
N GLY A 71 -4.04 25.53 5.81
CA GLY A 71 -4.26 25.86 7.22
C GLY A 71 -4.65 24.66 8.09
N ARG A 72 -4.37 23.45 7.65
CA ARG A 72 -4.65 22.20 8.36
C ARG A 72 -3.75 21.08 7.84
N VAL A 73 -3.68 19.97 8.56
CA VAL A 73 -3.03 18.75 8.06
C VAL A 73 -3.86 18.18 6.89
N VAL A 74 -3.21 17.96 5.76
CA VAL A 74 -3.77 17.33 4.56
C VAL A 74 -3.19 15.92 4.47
N TYR A 75 -3.99 14.93 4.85
CA TYR A 75 -3.55 13.53 4.77
C TYR A 75 -3.37 13.08 3.32
N GLN A 76 -2.23 12.47 3.05
CA GLN A 76 -1.94 11.80 1.78
C GLN A 76 -2.74 10.50 1.68
N ASP A 77 -2.91 9.97 0.47
CA ASP A 77 -3.84 8.86 0.24
C ASP A 77 -3.50 7.61 1.06
N LEU A 78 -2.23 7.24 1.16
CA LEU A 78 -1.81 6.12 2.00
C LEU A 78 -2.19 6.32 3.47
N ALA A 79 -1.97 7.53 4.01
CA ALA A 79 -2.35 7.87 5.38
C ALA A 79 -3.87 7.87 5.59
N LYS A 80 -4.64 8.36 4.60
CA LYS A 80 -6.13 8.31 4.64
C LYS A 80 -6.62 6.88 4.70
N ILE A 81 -6.11 5.99 3.84
CA ILE A 81 -6.52 4.59 3.82
C ILE A 81 -6.14 3.90 5.14
N ASN A 82 -4.92 4.14 5.64
CA ASN A 82 -4.50 3.62 6.94
C ASN A 82 -5.43 4.04 8.08
N LEU A 83 -5.84 5.32 8.11
CA LEU A 83 -6.81 5.82 9.08
C LEU A 83 -8.18 5.15 8.92
N ALA A 84 -8.69 5.07 7.69
CA ALA A 84 -9.99 4.45 7.41
C ALA A 84 -10.04 2.99 7.89
N ILE A 85 -8.93 2.25 7.74
CA ILE A 85 -8.81 0.88 8.24
C ILE A 85 -8.74 0.85 9.76
N LYS A 86 -7.90 1.70 10.37
CA LYS A 86 -7.74 1.77 11.83
C LYS A 86 -9.04 2.15 12.54
N GLU A 87 -9.81 3.05 11.95
CA GLU A 87 -11.08 3.55 12.47
C GLU A 87 -12.29 2.70 12.03
N ASN A 88 -12.06 1.65 11.23
CA ASN A 88 -13.10 0.79 10.64
C ASN A 88 -14.15 1.58 9.83
N THR A 89 -13.72 2.64 9.15
CA THR A 89 -14.60 3.50 8.33
C THR A 89 -14.55 3.16 6.84
N LEU A 90 -13.60 2.32 6.41
CA LEU A 90 -13.44 1.91 4.99
C LEU A 90 -14.74 1.32 4.42
N LYS A 91 -15.50 0.57 5.20
CA LYS A 91 -16.80 0.00 4.84
C LYS A 91 -17.88 1.04 4.56
N ASN A 92 -17.67 2.31 4.96
CA ASN A 92 -18.63 3.40 4.76
C ASN A 92 -18.39 4.15 3.43
N GLU A 93 -17.31 3.81 2.72
CA GLU A 93 -17.02 4.38 1.41
C GLU A 93 -18.10 3.97 0.40
N GLU A 94 -18.79 4.94 -0.18
CA GLU A 94 -19.96 4.74 -1.07
C GLU A 94 -19.62 3.77 -2.23
N VAL A 95 -18.48 3.97 -2.88
CA VAL A 95 -18.03 3.13 -4.00
C VAL A 95 -17.85 1.66 -3.59
N LEU A 96 -17.35 1.41 -2.37
CA LEU A 96 -17.19 0.04 -1.85
C LEU A 96 -18.54 -0.56 -1.48
N GLN A 97 -19.44 0.22 -0.88
CA GLN A 97 -20.80 -0.23 -0.57
C GLN A 97 -21.56 -0.63 -1.82
N ASP A 98 -21.47 0.16 -2.89
CA ASP A 98 -22.09 -0.14 -4.17
C ASP A 98 -21.55 -1.45 -4.77
N ALA A 99 -20.21 -1.63 -4.77
CA ALA A 99 -19.59 -2.84 -5.27
C ALA A 99 -19.99 -4.09 -4.46
N PHE A 100 -19.97 -4.00 -3.13
CA PHE A 100 -20.36 -5.12 -2.25
C PHE A 100 -21.86 -5.45 -2.34
N SER A 101 -22.71 -4.42 -2.42
CA SER A 101 -24.16 -4.58 -2.61
C SER A 101 -24.44 -5.26 -3.94
N TYR A 102 -23.83 -4.79 -5.02
CA TYR A 102 -23.97 -5.42 -6.33
C TYR A 102 -23.57 -6.90 -6.32
N ALA A 103 -22.40 -7.21 -5.73
CA ALA A 103 -21.91 -8.59 -5.65
C ALA A 103 -22.87 -9.49 -4.86
N LYS A 104 -23.37 -9.02 -3.71
CA LYS A 104 -24.30 -9.73 -2.84
C LYS A 104 -25.66 -9.97 -3.53
N GLU A 105 -26.26 -8.93 -4.10
CA GLU A 105 -27.59 -8.98 -4.72
C GLU A 105 -27.61 -9.84 -5.98
N ASN A 106 -26.51 -9.83 -6.74
CA ASN A 106 -26.42 -10.59 -7.98
C ASN A 106 -25.67 -11.91 -7.83
N ASN A 107 -25.32 -12.31 -6.59
CA ASN A 107 -24.53 -13.50 -6.29
C ASN A 107 -23.24 -13.59 -7.13
N LYS A 108 -22.54 -12.45 -7.25
CA LYS A 108 -21.28 -12.35 -8.01
C LYS A 108 -20.07 -12.32 -7.07
N PRO A 109 -18.92 -12.82 -7.52
CA PRO A 109 -17.69 -12.72 -6.75
C PRO A 109 -17.12 -11.30 -6.77
N ILE A 110 -16.31 -10.99 -5.75
CA ILE A 110 -15.41 -9.85 -5.73
C ILE A 110 -13.98 -10.34 -5.96
N HIS A 111 -13.25 -9.71 -6.86
CA HIS A 111 -11.86 -10.00 -7.13
C HIS A 111 -10.98 -8.83 -6.68
N PHE A 112 -10.03 -9.10 -5.79
CA PHE A 112 -9.00 -8.16 -5.37
C PHE A 112 -7.70 -8.44 -6.11
N LEU A 113 -7.18 -7.43 -6.80
CA LEU A 113 -5.92 -7.53 -7.54
C LEU A 113 -4.95 -6.48 -7.03
N GLY A 114 -3.72 -6.84 -6.80
CA GLY A 114 -2.71 -5.84 -6.42
C GLY A 114 -1.43 -6.42 -5.83
N LEU A 115 -0.50 -5.50 -5.59
CA LEU A 115 0.78 -5.79 -4.99
C LEU A 115 0.60 -6.21 -3.53
N LEU A 116 1.20 -7.33 -3.15
CA LEU A 116 1.12 -7.89 -1.80
C LEU A 116 2.44 -7.74 -1.06
N SER A 117 2.61 -6.63 -0.36
CA SER A 117 3.74 -6.37 0.54
C SER A 117 3.35 -5.35 1.62
N ASP A 118 4.25 -5.07 2.54
CA ASP A 118 4.13 -4.01 3.54
C ASP A 118 5.00 -2.77 3.22
N GLY A 119 5.55 -2.72 2.01
CA GLY A 119 6.43 -1.62 1.58
C GLY A 119 5.74 -0.25 1.52
N GLY A 120 4.40 -0.21 1.35
CA GLY A 120 3.63 1.03 1.42
C GLY A 120 3.87 2.01 0.27
N VAL A 121 4.51 1.58 -0.82
CA VAL A 121 4.77 2.43 -1.99
C VAL A 121 3.57 2.45 -2.94
N HIS A 122 3.07 1.28 -3.32
CA HIS A 122 1.93 1.12 -4.23
C HIS A 122 0.70 0.54 -3.55
N SER A 123 0.89 -0.22 -2.49
CA SER A 123 -0.15 -0.86 -1.68
C SER A 123 0.41 -1.27 -0.32
N HIS A 124 -0.45 -1.77 0.54
CA HIS A 124 -0.05 -2.36 1.81
C HIS A 124 -0.95 -3.55 2.15
N THR A 125 -0.37 -4.64 2.70
CA THR A 125 -1.12 -5.86 3.06
C THR A 125 -2.31 -5.58 3.98
N SER A 126 -2.20 -4.59 4.89
CA SER A 126 -3.31 -4.19 5.76
C SER A 126 -4.51 -3.63 4.99
N HIS A 127 -4.27 -3.00 3.83
CA HIS A 127 -5.34 -2.45 2.99
C HIS A 127 -6.19 -3.58 2.39
N LEU A 128 -5.54 -4.61 1.84
CA LEU A 128 -6.22 -5.79 1.35
C LEU A 128 -7.02 -6.48 2.44
N LYS A 129 -6.42 -6.70 3.62
CA LYS A 129 -7.13 -7.27 4.78
C LYS A 129 -8.31 -6.42 5.22
N GLY A 130 -8.18 -5.09 5.18
CA GLY A 130 -9.27 -4.15 5.46
C GLY A 130 -10.42 -4.28 4.47
N LEU A 131 -10.12 -4.40 3.16
CA LEU A 131 -11.12 -4.61 2.12
C LEU A 131 -11.85 -5.95 2.28
N ILE A 132 -11.12 -7.04 2.57
CA ILE A 132 -11.72 -8.35 2.83
C ILE A 132 -12.66 -8.28 4.06
N ASN A 133 -12.23 -7.63 5.15
CA ASN A 133 -13.08 -7.45 6.32
C ASN A 133 -14.34 -6.63 6.00
N ALA A 134 -14.22 -5.55 5.23
CA ALA A 134 -15.36 -4.75 4.81
C ALA A 134 -16.35 -5.55 3.94
N GLY A 135 -15.84 -6.40 3.03
CA GLY A 135 -16.66 -7.30 2.24
C GLY A 135 -17.37 -8.37 3.08
N GLU A 136 -16.69 -8.94 4.09
CA GLU A 136 -17.29 -9.85 5.07
C GLU A 136 -18.44 -9.19 5.83
N GLU A 137 -18.20 -7.99 6.38
CA GLU A 137 -19.22 -7.21 7.10
C GLU A 137 -20.42 -6.85 6.21
N ALA A 138 -20.18 -6.61 4.91
CA ALA A 138 -21.24 -6.39 3.92
C ALA A 138 -22.00 -7.65 3.53
N GLY A 139 -21.48 -8.84 3.90
CA GLY A 139 -22.09 -10.13 3.61
C GLY A 139 -21.78 -10.70 2.22
N VAL A 140 -20.66 -10.28 1.61
CA VAL A 140 -20.14 -10.89 0.37
C VAL A 140 -19.65 -12.30 0.66
N LYS A 141 -20.09 -13.29 -0.12
CA LYS A 141 -19.80 -14.71 0.13
C LYS A 141 -18.60 -15.26 -0.62
N ASN A 142 -18.25 -14.63 -1.73
CA ASN A 142 -17.18 -15.11 -2.62
C ASN A 142 -16.21 -13.94 -2.90
N MET A 143 -15.06 -13.96 -2.26
CA MET A 143 -13.99 -13.00 -2.47
C MET A 143 -12.72 -13.72 -2.90
N PHE A 144 -12.07 -13.25 -3.94
CA PHE A 144 -10.91 -13.89 -4.52
C PHE A 144 -9.74 -12.91 -4.61
N VAL A 145 -8.55 -13.37 -4.23
CA VAL A 145 -7.34 -12.55 -4.25
C VAL A 145 -6.39 -13.03 -5.33
N HIS A 146 -5.97 -12.11 -6.17
CA HIS A 146 -4.93 -12.26 -7.17
C HIS A 146 -3.72 -11.44 -6.73
N ALA A 147 -2.75 -12.08 -6.08
CA ALA A 147 -1.63 -11.40 -5.46
C ALA A 147 -0.48 -11.16 -6.47
N PHE A 148 0.02 -9.94 -6.50
CA PHE A 148 1.25 -9.61 -7.20
C PHE A 148 2.40 -9.55 -6.20
N THR A 149 3.45 -10.36 -6.41
CA THR A 149 4.63 -10.36 -5.52
C THR A 149 5.55 -9.19 -5.82
N ASP A 150 6.16 -8.63 -4.77
CA ASP A 150 6.91 -7.37 -4.84
C ASP A 150 8.40 -7.58 -5.13
N GLY A 151 9.22 -7.80 -4.11
CA GLY A 151 10.66 -8.02 -4.21
C GLY A 151 11.49 -6.84 -4.72
N ARG A 152 10.87 -5.64 -4.81
CA ARG A 152 11.49 -4.40 -5.26
C ARG A 152 11.41 -3.29 -4.20
N ASP A 153 10.24 -3.14 -3.59
CA ASP A 153 10.02 -2.16 -2.52
C ASP A 153 10.23 -2.78 -1.13
N VAL A 154 10.37 -4.12 -1.08
CA VAL A 154 10.70 -4.95 0.09
C VAL A 154 11.77 -5.99 -0.27
N ASP A 155 12.21 -6.79 0.70
CA ASP A 155 13.20 -7.86 0.47
C ASP A 155 12.77 -8.79 -0.68
N PRO A 156 13.71 -9.16 -1.59
CA PRO A 156 13.41 -9.95 -2.79
C PRO A 156 12.85 -11.36 -2.55
N LYS A 157 12.84 -11.86 -1.34
CA LYS A 157 12.33 -13.19 -0.96
C LYS A 157 11.36 -13.16 0.22
N SER A 158 10.74 -12.00 0.50
CA SER A 158 9.75 -11.82 1.56
C SER A 158 8.33 -12.26 1.15
N GLY A 159 8.05 -12.34 -0.15
CA GLY A 159 6.73 -12.60 -0.72
C GLY A 159 6.09 -13.90 -0.25
N LYS A 160 6.89 -14.97 -0.04
CA LYS A 160 6.39 -16.21 0.55
C LYS A 160 5.71 -15.97 1.89
N GLY A 161 6.34 -15.22 2.79
CA GLY A 161 5.77 -14.92 4.10
C GLY A 161 4.49 -14.09 4.01
N TYR A 162 4.40 -13.11 3.12
CA TYR A 162 3.17 -12.34 2.90
C TYR A 162 2.02 -13.20 2.37
N LEU A 163 2.31 -14.12 1.46
CA LEU A 163 1.33 -15.05 0.90
C LEU A 163 0.82 -16.05 1.95
N GLU A 164 1.71 -16.61 2.77
CA GLU A 164 1.36 -17.50 3.89
C GLU A 164 0.46 -16.80 4.90
N HIS A 165 0.83 -15.57 5.32
CA HIS A 165 0.03 -14.78 6.24
C HIS A 165 -1.34 -14.38 5.65
N LEU A 166 -1.39 -14.10 4.33
CA LEU A 166 -2.67 -13.84 3.67
C LEU A 166 -3.53 -15.09 3.60
N ASN A 167 -2.95 -16.22 3.21
CA ASN A 167 -3.67 -17.49 3.12
C ASN A 167 -4.27 -17.88 4.47
N GLN A 168 -3.47 -17.80 5.54
CA GLN A 168 -3.94 -18.04 6.91
C GLN A 168 -5.06 -17.05 7.33
N PHE A 169 -4.93 -15.77 6.96
CA PHE A 169 -5.98 -14.79 7.23
C PHE A 169 -7.30 -15.14 6.52
N CYS A 170 -7.22 -15.68 5.31
CA CYS A 170 -8.38 -16.07 4.50
C CYS A 170 -9.08 -17.33 5.00
N GLU A 171 -8.41 -18.23 5.76
CA GLU A 171 -8.98 -19.50 6.25
C GLU A 171 -10.30 -19.31 7.02
N TYR A 172 -10.48 -18.18 7.69
CA TYR A 172 -11.66 -17.86 8.49
C TYR A 172 -12.55 -16.80 7.83
N LYS A 173 -12.40 -16.60 6.52
CA LYS A 173 -13.09 -15.58 5.74
C LYS A 173 -13.73 -16.17 4.50
N ASN A 174 -14.71 -15.47 3.94
CA ASN A 174 -15.24 -15.79 2.62
C ASN A 174 -14.31 -15.31 1.49
N ALA A 175 -13.00 -15.47 1.71
CA ALA A 175 -11.94 -15.01 0.81
C ALA A 175 -10.94 -16.14 0.54
N GLN A 176 -10.37 -16.18 -0.68
CA GLN A 176 -9.38 -17.19 -1.07
C GLN A 176 -8.29 -16.57 -1.94
N LEU A 177 -7.03 -16.97 -1.70
CA LEU A 177 -5.93 -16.71 -2.61
C LEU A 177 -6.10 -17.61 -3.84
N THR A 178 -6.12 -17.04 -5.04
CA THR A 178 -6.46 -17.77 -6.28
C THR A 178 -5.37 -17.73 -7.34
N SER A 179 -4.56 -16.68 -7.35
CA SER A 179 -3.41 -16.63 -8.25
C SER A 179 -2.30 -15.74 -7.72
N VAL A 180 -1.08 -16.02 -8.16
CA VAL A 180 0.12 -15.28 -7.80
C VAL A 180 0.99 -15.05 -9.03
N ILE A 181 1.54 -13.85 -9.17
CA ILE A 181 2.47 -13.48 -10.23
C ILE A 181 3.38 -12.33 -9.78
N GLY A 182 4.61 -12.30 -10.24
CA GLY A 182 5.55 -11.21 -9.94
C GLY A 182 5.14 -9.88 -10.61
N ARG A 183 5.42 -8.80 -9.91
CA ARG A 183 5.12 -7.43 -10.39
C ARG A 183 5.81 -7.09 -11.72
N TYR A 184 6.91 -7.73 -12.05
CA TYR A 184 7.58 -7.57 -13.33
C TYR A 184 6.65 -7.83 -14.53
N TYR A 185 5.68 -8.72 -14.36
CA TYR A 185 4.67 -9.06 -15.37
C TYR A 185 3.39 -8.25 -15.18
N ALA A 186 2.84 -8.27 -13.97
CA ALA A 186 1.52 -7.70 -13.68
C ALA A 186 1.52 -6.17 -13.63
N MET A 187 2.68 -5.55 -13.36
CA MET A 187 2.82 -4.10 -13.22
C MET A 187 3.83 -3.54 -14.24
N ASP A 188 3.91 -4.14 -15.42
CA ASP A 188 4.78 -3.64 -16.49
C ASP A 188 4.39 -2.22 -16.88
N ARG A 189 5.39 -1.34 -16.95
CA ARG A 189 5.27 0.06 -17.38
C ARG A 189 6.18 0.41 -18.57
N ASP A 190 6.78 -0.63 -19.17
CA ASP A 190 7.74 -0.50 -20.27
C ASP A 190 7.11 -0.86 -21.63
N LYS A 191 5.78 -1.03 -21.66
CA LYS A 191 5.00 -1.44 -22.85
C LYS A 191 5.45 -2.79 -23.40
N ARG A 192 5.83 -3.71 -22.50
CA ARG A 192 6.18 -5.11 -22.84
C ARG A 192 4.92 -5.96 -22.78
N TRP A 193 4.19 -5.95 -23.88
CA TRP A 193 2.88 -6.60 -23.97
C TRP A 193 2.92 -8.10 -23.72
N GLU A 194 4.03 -8.77 -24.00
CA GLU A 194 4.26 -10.16 -23.66
C GLU A 194 4.24 -10.43 -22.14
N ARG A 195 4.69 -9.46 -21.33
CA ARG A 195 4.62 -9.54 -19.87
C ARG A 195 3.18 -9.34 -19.39
N VAL A 196 2.55 -8.29 -19.88
CA VAL A 196 1.14 -7.98 -19.56
C VAL A 196 0.24 -9.14 -19.92
N LYS A 197 0.48 -9.76 -21.09
CA LYS A 197 -0.29 -10.93 -21.55
C LYS A 197 -0.20 -12.10 -20.57
N MET A 198 0.95 -12.37 -19.96
CA MET A 198 1.10 -13.44 -18.98
C MET A 198 0.22 -13.22 -17.76
N ALA A 199 0.14 -11.99 -17.25
CA ALA A 199 -0.73 -11.64 -16.15
C ALA A 199 -2.22 -11.73 -16.57
N TYR A 200 -2.56 -11.22 -17.74
CA TYR A 200 -3.91 -11.30 -18.28
C TYR A 200 -4.38 -12.76 -18.44
N ASP A 201 -3.56 -13.62 -19.06
CA ASP A 201 -3.88 -15.02 -19.27
C ASP A 201 -4.03 -15.78 -17.94
N LEU A 202 -3.23 -15.44 -16.92
CA LEU A 202 -3.41 -15.98 -15.57
C LEU A 202 -4.76 -15.61 -14.97
N LEU A 203 -5.12 -14.33 -15.02
CA LEU A 203 -6.33 -13.80 -14.40
C LEU A 203 -7.61 -14.26 -15.12
N VAL A 204 -7.59 -14.26 -16.45
CA VAL A 204 -8.79 -14.51 -17.27
C VAL A 204 -8.94 -15.98 -17.67
N HIS A 205 -7.81 -16.66 -17.90
CA HIS A 205 -7.83 -18.06 -18.40
C HIS A 205 -7.27 -19.08 -17.40
N GLY A 206 -6.78 -18.63 -16.24
CA GLY A 206 -6.13 -19.53 -15.27
C GLY A 206 -4.86 -20.17 -15.82
N ALA A 207 -4.16 -19.47 -16.72
CA ALA A 207 -2.95 -19.99 -17.35
C ALA A 207 -1.74 -19.77 -16.45
N GLY A 208 -1.18 -20.85 -15.89
CA GLY A 208 -0.03 -20.79 -15.00
C GLY A 208 0.36 -22.14 -14.46
N THR A 209 1.41 -22.19 -13.66
CA THR A 209 1.79 -23.39 -12.92
C THR A 209 0.73 -23.67 -11.87
N LYS A 210 0.14 -24.84 -11.93
CA LYS A 210 -0.89 -25.27 -10.98
C LYS A 210 -0.28 -25.62 -9.64
N SER A 211 -0.90 -25.18 -8.56
CA SER A 211 -0.52 -25.55 -7.20
C SER A 211 -1.73 -25.59 -6.26
N LYS A 212 -1.67 -26.47 -5.28
CA LYS A 212 -2.61 -26.53 -4.15
C LYS A 212 -2.01 -25.90 -2.90
N ASP A 213 -0.69 -25.69 -2.89
CA ASP A 213 0.06 -25.14 -1.78
C ASP A 213 0.94 -23.98 -2.28
N ILE A 214 0.62 -22.77 -1.84
CA ILE A 214 1.38 -21.59 -2.24
C ILE A 214 2.77 -21.55 -1.64
N SER A 215 2.97 -22.10 -0.44
CA SER A 215 4.24 -22.14 0.25
C SER A 215 5.25 -23.02 -0.51
N GLU A 216 4.78 -24.19 -0.98
CA GLU A 216 5.57 -25.11 -1.79
C GLU A 216 5.91 -24.49 -3.17
N ALA A 217 4.92 -23.89 -3.84
CA ALA A 217 5.12 -23.24 -5.12
C ALA A 217 6.14 -22.09 -5.06
N MET A 218 6.08 -21.28 -4.02
CA MET A 218 7.05 -20.20 -3.81
C MET A 218 8.45 -20.75 -3.47
N ALA A 219 8.55 -21.77 -2.62
CA ALA A 219 9.80 -22.40 -2.29
C ALA A 219 10.50 -22.98 -3.52
N LYS A 220 9.72 -23.63 -4.41
CA LYS A 220 10.22 -24.15 -5.69
C LYS A 220 10.72 -23.01 -6.59
N SER A 221 9.95 -21.93 -6.72
CA SER A 221 10.37 -20.77 -7.53
C SER A 221 11.69 -20.17 -7.03
N TYR A 222 11.88 -20.08 -5.71
CA TYR A 222 13.14 -19.60 -5.12
C TYR A 222 14.30 -20.58 -5.34
N ALA A 223 14.04 -21.88 -5.32
CA ALA A 223 15.05 -22.91 -5.63
C ALA A 223 15.48 -22.85 -7.10
N ASP A 224 14.55 -22.48 -8.00
CA ASP A 224 14.82 -22.25 -9.43
C ASP A 224 15.52 -20.89 -9.69
N GLY A 225 15.89 -20.16 -8.64
CA GLY A 225 16.64 -18.89 -8.73
C GLY A 225 15.78 -17.67 -9.01
N LEU A 226 14.45 -17.78 -8.99
CA LEU A 226 13.55 -16.63 -9.12
C LEU A 226 13.43 -15.89 -7.79
N THR A 227 13.20 -14.58 -7.85
CA THR A 227 12.83 -13.74 -6.71
C THR A 227 11.41 -13.23 -6.90
N ASP A 228 10.84 -12.61 -5.86
CA ASP A 228 9.45 -12.17 -5.84
C ASP A 228 9.07 -11.33 -7.05
N GLU A 229 9.91 -10.40 -7.47
CA GLU A 229 9.65 -9.54 -8.63
C GLU A 229 9.37 -10.36 -9.91
N PHE A 230 10.02 -11.52 -10.05
CA PHE A 230 10.03 -12.33 -11.27
C PHE A 230 9.25 -13.66 -11.16
N ILE A 231 8.42 -13.83 -10.12
CA ILE A 231 7.59 -15.03 -9.98
C ILE A 231 6.72 -15.22 -11.21
N LYS A 232 6.84 -16.39 -11.82
CA LYS A 232 6.02 -16.80 -12.97
C LYS A 232 4.56 -17.04 -12.54
N PRO A 233 3.58 -16.98 -13.46
CA PRO A 233 2.19 -17.23 -13.13
C PRO A 233 1.97 -18.54 -12.36
N ILE A 234 1.38 -18.45 -11.17
CA ILE A 234 0.95 -19.58 -10.35
C ILE A 234 -0.57 -19.46 -10.19
N VAL A 235 -1.29 -20.53 -10.52
CA VAL A 235 -2.73 -20.62 -10.33
C VAL A 235 -3.04 -21.62 -9.21
N MET A 236 -3.82 -21.18 -8.22
CA MET A 236 -4.28 -22.05 -7.15
C MET A 236 -5.43 -22.91 -7.65
N THR A 237 -5.39 -24.20 -7.33
CA THR A 237 -6.36 -25.19 -7.83
C THR A 237 -7.11 -25.87 -6.71
N ASP A 238 -8.31 -26.33 -7.06
CA ASP A 238 -9.14 -27.20 -6.23
C ASP A 238 -8.59 -28.64 -6.16
N SER A 239 -9.33 -29.53 -5.50
CA SER A 239 -8.99 -30.96 -5.39
C SER A 239 -8.91 -31.66 -6.76
N ASN A 240 -9.58 -31.15 -7.79
CA ASN A 240 -9.67 -31.70 -9.14
C ASN A 240 -8.67 -31.06 -10.12
N ASP A 241 -7.67 -30.32 -9.62
CA ASP A 241 -6.68 -29.58 -10.41
C ASP A 241 -7.27 -28.51 -11.36
N LYS A 242 -8.46 -28.01 -11.04
CA LYS A 242 -9.06 -26.88 -11.76
C LYS A 242 -8.75 -25.57 -11.03
N PRO A 243 -8.55 -24.46 -11.75
CA PRO A 243 -8.42 -23.15 -11.11
C PRO A 243 -9.59 -22.92 -10.13
N ILE A 244 -9.29 -22.37 -8.94
CA ILE A 244 -10.31 -22.03 -7.95
C ILE A 244 -11.33 -21.07 -8.58
N THR A 245 -10.83 -20.08 -9.31
CA THR A 245 -11.65 -19.15 -10.10
C THR A 245 -10.83 -18.45 -11.17
N THR A 246 -11.52 -17.80 -12.09
CA THR A 246 -10.98 -16.82 -13.04
C THR A 246 -11.87 -15.59 -13.08
N ILE A 247 -11.40 -14.46 -13.58
CA ILE A 247 -12.18 -13.20 -13.59
C ILE A 247 -13.47 -13.33 -14.46
N ASN A 248 -13.51 -14.26 -15.39
CA ASN A 248 -14.67 -14.48 -16.27
C ASN A 248 -15.57 -15.66 -15.84
N SER A 249 -15.35 -16.24 -14.68
CA SER A 249 -16.14 -17.38 -14.16
C SER A 249 -17.31 -16.95 -13.28
#